data_4c837a6f0d0611ad914add87afb98a30
#
_entry.id   4c837a6f0d0611ad914add87afb98a30
#
_cell.length_a   1.000
_cell.length_b   1.000
_cell.length_c   1.000
_cell.angle_alpha   90.00
_cell.angle_beta   90.00
_cell.angle_gamma   90.00
#
_symmetry.space_group_name_H-M   'P 1'
#
loop_
_entity.id
_entity.type
_entity.pdbx_description
1 polymer ?
#
loop_
_entity_poly.entity_id
_entity_poly.type
_entity_poly.pdbx_seq_one_letter_code
_entity_poly.pdbx_strand_id
1 'polypeptide(L)'
;MFKPNLDLRGKRAEEAIRLVQDLIDEAVMVESKELSILHGKGNGILRQMIREFLATVDVVDKFQDEHPDRGGYGITLVKLDF
;
A
#
# COMPACT_ATOMS: atom_id res chain seq x y z
N MET A 1 1.74 17.27 -7.68
CA MET A 1 2.29 16.95 -6.35
C MET A 1 2.09 15.46 -6.04
N PHE A 2 3.11 14.80 -5.54
CA PHE A 2 3.02 13.40 -5.16
C PHE A 2 2.09 13.23 -3.94
N LYS A 3 1.19 12.25 -4.02
CA LYS A 3 0.30 11.92 -2.90
C LYS A 3 0.66 10.53 -2.39
N PRO A 4 1.11 10.41 -1.12
CA PRO A 4 1.54 9.12 -0.57
C PRO A 4 0.38 8.20 -0.18
N ASN A 5 -0.85 8.62 -0.39
CA ASN A 5 -2.04 7.86 -0.03
C ASN A 5 -2.70 7.31 -1.29
N LEU A 6 -3.12 6.05 -1.26
CA LEU A 6 -3.75 5.40 -2.40
C LEU A 6 -5.01 4.69 -1.92
N ASP A 7 -6.14 4.98 -2.56
CA ASP A 7 -7.43 4.32 -2.28
C ASP A 7 -7.69 3.26 -3.34
N LEU A 8 -7.71 2.00 -2.92
CA LEU A 8 -7.92 0.85 -3.79
C LEU A 8 -9.30 0.22 -3.65
N ARG A 9 -10.19 0.82 -2.85
CA ARG A 9 -11.51 0.24 -2.62
C ARG A 9 -12.26 0.11 -3.95
N GLY A 10 -12.88 -1.07 -4.16
CA GLY A 10 -13.61 -1.35 -5.38
C GLY A 10 -12.75 -1.72 -6.58
N LYS A 11 -11.43 -1.72 -6.45
CA LYS A 11 -10.54 -2.11 -7.54
C LYS A 11 -10.38 -3.62 -7.59
N ARG A 12 -10.15 -4.14 -8.80
CA ARG A 12 -9.79 -5.53 -8.97
C ARG A 12 -8.33 -5.73 -8.54
N ALA A 13 -7.99 -6.93 -8.13
CA ALA A 13 -6.66 -7.24 -7.62
C ALA A 13 -5.54 -6.86 -8.59
N GLU A 14 -5.69 -7.18 -9.87
CA GLU A 14 -4.68 -6.88 -10.89
C GLU A 14 -4.43 -5.38 -11.02
N GLU A 15 -5.51 -4.61 -11.07
CA GLU A 15 -5.41 -3.16 -11.15
C GLU A 15 -4.82 -2.59 -9.86
N ALA A 16 -5.23 -3.11 -8.71
CA ALA A 16 -4.73 -2.66 -7.42
C ALA A 16 -3.22 -2.86 -7.32
N ILE A 17 -2.73 -4.04 -7.71
CA ILE A 17 -1.29 -4.33 -7.66
C ILE A 17 -0.51 -3.39 -8.59
N ARG A 18 -1.03 -3.13 -9.79
CA ARG A 18 -0.39 -2.20 -10.72
C ARG A 18 -0.31 -0.79 -10.13
N LEU A 19 -1.40 -0.33 -9.50
CA LEU A 19 -1.44 0.99 -8.87
C LEU A 19 -0.46 1.09 -7.71
N VAL A 20 -0.32 0.03 -6.92
CA VAL A 20 0.65 -0.01 -5.83
C VAL A 20 2.07 0.05 -6.37
N GLN A 21 2.37 -0.71 -7.45
CA GLN A 21 3.67 -0.66 -8.08
C GLN A 21 3.99 0.75 -8.58
N ASP A 22 3.04 1.40 -9.25
CA ASP A 22 3.22 2.77 -9.74
C ASP A 22 3.47 3.74 -8.59
N LEU A 23 2.74 3.57 -7.48
CA LEU A 23 2.93 4.40 -6.29
C LEU A 23 4.33 4.25 -5.72
N ILE A 24 4.82 3.01 -5.61
CA ILE A 24 6.17 2.75 -5.09
C ILE A 24 7.22 3.36 -6.02
N ASP A 25 7.07 3.19 -7.32
CA ASP A 25 8.01 3.75 -8.30
C ASP A 25 8.07 5.27 -8.19
N GLU A 26 6.93 5.93 -8.07
CA GLU A 26 6.88 7.38 -7.91
C GLU A 26 7.47 7.81 -6.57
N ALA A 27 7.17 7.07 -5.50
CA ALA A 27 7.67 7.37 -4.17
C ALA A 27 9.21 7.35 -4.14
N VAL A 28 9.83 6.38 -4.82
CA VAL A 28 11.28 6.30 -4.91
C VAL A 28 11.83 7.52 -5.66
N MET A 29 11.19 7.92 -6.75
CA MET A 29 11.62 9.08 -7.53
C MET A 29 11.57 10.38 -6.74
N VAL A 30 10.57 10.56 -5.88
CA VAL A 30 10.41 11.78 -5.09
C VAL A 30 10.96 11.64 -3.67
N GLU A 31 11.59 10.49 -3.37
CA GLU A 31 12.21 10.20 -2.07
C GLU A 31 11.21 10.20 -0.92
N SER A 32 10.00 9.73 -1.15
CA SER A 32 8.99 9.56 -0.11
C SER A 32 9.07 8.14 0.45
N LYS A 33 9.37 8.01 1.74
CA LYS A 33 9.64 6.70 2.36
C LYS A 33 8.42 6.07 3.01
N GLU A 34 7.32 6.81 3.16
CA GLU A 34 6.13 6.32 3.85
C GLU A 34 4.92 6.44 2.94
N LEU A 35 4.18 5.34 2.82
CA LEU A 35 2.99 5.26 1.98
C LEU A 35 1.83 4.68 2.78
N SER A 36 0.60 5.03 2.38
CA SER A 36 -0.62 4.53 3.01
C SER A 36 -1.54 3.99 1.92
N ILE A 37 -1.96 2.74 2.06
CA ILE A 37 -2.80 2.07 1.08
C ILE A 37 -4.13 1.68 1.74
N LEU A 38 -5.21 2.29 1.28
CA LEU A 38 -6.56 2.00 1.74
C LEU A 38 -7.19 0.95 0.83
N HIS A 39 -7.23 -0.30 1.30
CA HIS A 39 -7.86 -1.41 0.57
C HIS A 39 -9.23 -1.75 1.13
N GLY A 40 -9.57 -1.19 2.28
CA GLY A 40 -10.82 -1.47 2.97
C GLY A 40 -10.75 -2.71 3.82
N LYS A 41 -11.77 -2.91 4.65
CA LYS A 41 -11.82 -4.07 5.54
C LYS A 41 -12.39 -5.30 4.85
N GLY A 42 -13.52 -5.15 4.15
CA GLY A 42 -14.13 -6.19 3.34
C GLY A 42 -13.94 -7.62 3.84
N ASN A 43 -13.69 -8.54 2.91
CA ASN A 43 -13.37 -9.94 3.21
C ASN A 43 -11.86 -10.21 3.35
N GLY A 44 -11.03 -9.17 3.26
CA GLY A 44 -9.58 -9.28 3.43
C GLY A 44 -8.82 -9.78 2.20
N ILE A 45 -9.48 -10.07 1.11
CA ILE A 45 -8.80 -10.61 -0.09
C ILE A 45 -7.84 -9.58 -0.69
N LEU A 46 -8.30 -8.35 -0.88
CA LEU A 46 -7.47 -7.31 -1.47
C LEU A 46 -6.28 -6.98 -0.56
N ARG A 47 -6.53 -6.88 0.74
CA ARG A 47 -5.48 -6.67 1.73
C ARG A 47 -4.41 -7.76 1.64
N GLN A 48 -4.83 -9.02 1.60
CA GLN A 48 -3.90 -10.14 1.52
C GLN A 48 -3.06 -10.10 0.25
N MET A 49 -3.70 -9.87 -0.89
CA MET A 49 -2.99 -9.82 -2.18
C MET A 49 -1.97 -8.68 -2.23
N ILE A 50 -2.34 -7.51 -1.72
CA ILE A 50 -1.43 -6.38 -1.66
C ILE A 50 -0.23 -6.70 -0.77
N ARG A 51 -0.44 -7.33 0.39
CA ARG A 51 0.65 -7.69 1.30
C ARG A 51 1.56 -8.75 0.72
N GLU A 52 1.02 -9.74 0.03
CA GLU A 52 1.83 -10.73 -0.66
C GLU A 52 2.72 -10.08 -1.72
N PHE A 53 2.16 -9.13 -2.45
CA PHE A 53 2.93 -8.37 -3.44
C PHE A 53 4.02 -7.54 -2.77
N LEU A 54 3.69 -6.78 -1.72
CA LEU A 54 4.66 -5.94 -1.01
C LEU A 54 5.85 -6.75 -0.49
N ALA A 55 5.59 -7.99 -0.05
CA ALA A 55 6.64 -8.87 0.45
C ALA A 55 7.67 -9.25 -0.63
N THR A 56 7.33 -9.08 -1.92
CA THR A 56 8.24 -9.37 -3.04
C THR A 56 9.01 -8.16 -3.53
N VAL A 57 8.70 -6.96 -3.04
CA VAL A 57 9.29 -5.71 -3.54
C VAL A 57 10.50 -5.35 -2.69
N ASP A 58 11.68 -5.34 -3.30
CA ASP A 58 12.94 -5.15 -2.59
C ASP A 58 13.02 -3.86 -1.79
N VAL A 59 12.48 -2.76 -2.33
CA VAL A 59 12.57 -1.46 -1.67
C VAL A 59 11.61 -1.33 -0.47
N VAL A 60 10.66 -2.26 -0.33
CA VAL A 60 9.74 -2.26 0.82
C VAL A 60 10.47 -2.84 2.03
N ASP A 61 10.66 -2.01 3.04
CA ASP A 61 11.29 -2.42 4.30
C ASP A 61 10.29 -3.18 5.18
N LYS A 62 9.14 -2.57 5.40
CA LYS A 62 8.10 -3.19 6.23
C LYS A 62 6.73 -2.60 5.91
N PHE A 63 5.69 -3.32 6.32
CA PHE A 63 4.32 -2.83 6.23
C PHE A 63 3.55 -3.30 7.46
N GLN A 64 2.53 -2.55 7.83
CA GLN A 64 1.74 -2.84 9.03
C GLN A 64 0.34 -2.22 8.90
N ASP A 65 -0.56 -2.61 9.79
CA ASP A 65 -1.87 -1.99 9.88
C ASP A 65 -1.76 -0.57 10.38
N GLU A 66 -2.70 0.28 9.94
CA GLU A 66 -2.88 1.60 10.53
C GLU A 66 -3.40 1.47 11.96
N HIS A 67 -3.28 2.52 12.75
CA HIS A 67 -3.84 2.58 14.10
C HIS A 67 -5.34 2.30 14.05
N PRO A 68 -5.90 1.50 14.99
CA PRO A 68 -7.33 1.15 14.97
C PRO A 68 -8.27 2.35 14.87
N ASP A 69 -7.91 3.47 15.49
CA ASP A 69 -8.71 4.69 15.46
C ASP A 69 -8.63 5.44 14.14
N ARG A 70 -7.74 5.04 13.23
CA ARG A 70 -7.48 5.71 11.95
C ARG A 70 -7.69 4.82 10.75
N GLY A 71 -8.43 3.73 10.91
CA GLY A 71 -8.72 2.83 9.82
C GLY A 71 -8.32 1.37 10.07
N GLY A 72 -7.44 1.13 11.04
CA GLY A 72 -7.07 -0.22 11.44
C GLY A 72 -6.59 -1.07 10.27
N TYR A 73 -7.06 -2.31 10.22
CA TYR A 73 -6.61 -3.24 9.19
C TYR A 73 -7.20 -2.98 7.80
N GLY A 74 -8.04 -1.94 7.65
CA GLY A 74 -8.49 -1.49 6.33
C GLY A 74 -7.44 -0.68 5.59
N ILE A 75 -6.36 -0.28 6.26
CA ILE A 75 -5.26 0.51 5.70
C ILE A 75 -3.94 -0.19 6.01
N THR A 76 -3.09 -0.34 5.00
CA THR A 76 -1.73 -0.83 5.18
C THR A 76 -0.77 0.35 5.05
N LEU A 77 0.02 0.58 6.08
CA LEU A 77 1.12 1.54 6.05
C LEU A 77 2.36 0.84 5.52
N VAL A 78 3.06 1.48 4.60
CA VAL A 78 4.25 0.91 3.97
C VAL A 78 5.44 1.81 4.21
N LYS A 79 6.56 1.23 4.60
CA LYS A 79 7.81 1.96 4.75
C LYS A 79 8.82 1.44 3.74
N LEU A 80 9.41 2.37 2.99
CA LEU A 80 10.43 2.06 2.00
C LEU A 80 11.82 2.28 2.59
N ASP A 81 12.78 1.50 2.12
CA ASP A 81 14.18 1.59 2.52
C ASP A 81 15.03 1.95 1.31
N PHE A 82 15.50 3.18 1.31
CA PHE A 82 16.43 3.65 0.27
C PHE A 82 17.18 4.90 0.73
#